data_0d3c37068b0c291eb00baff08f3e4d40
#
_entry.id   0d3c37068b0c291eb00baff08f3e4d40
#
_cell.length_a   1.000
_cell.length_b   1.000
_cell.length_c   1.000
_cell.angle_alpha   90.00
_cell.angle_beta   90.00
_cell.angle_gamma   90.00
#
_symmetry.space_group_name_H-M   'P 1'
#
loop_
_entity.id
_entity.type
_entity.pdbx_description
1 polymer ?
#
loop_
_entity_poly.entity_id
_entity_poly.type
_entity_poly.pdbx_seq_one_letter_code
_entity_poly.pdbx_strand_id
1 'polypeptide(L)'
;MNQNWDEMGEHLILDVYDGYFDDLNSPNFLRDIFTRAILKSKMTILNEYTHKFSPCGVTSLFALAESHVSCHTWPEFGRLNADFFTCGEKDPRISAKYLSLIHI
;
A
#
# COMPACT_ATOMS: atom_id res chain seq x y z
N MET A 1 0.86 -33.68 -3.13
CA MET A 1 1.27 -32.29 -3.14
C MET A 1 1.49 -31.81 -1.72
N ASN A 2 2.66 -31.28 -1.47
CA ASN A 2 2.95 -30.75 -0.13
C ASN A 2 2.45 -29.33 -0.05
N GLN A 3 1.62 -29.08 0.96
CA GLN A 3 1.22 -27.72 1.30
C GLN A 3 2.13 -27.22 2.40
N ASN A 4 2.87 -26.18 2.11
CA ASN A 4 3.67 -25.50 3.12
C ASN A 4 2.95 -24.19 3.46
N TRP A 5 2.39 -24.11 4.66
CA TRP A 5 1.63 -22.95 5.08
C TRP A 5 2.47 -21.67 5.12
N ASP A 6 3.78 -21.81 5.38
CA ASP A 6 4.69 -20.68 5.42
C ASP A 6 4.89 -20.04 4.04
N GLU A 7 4.55 -20.79 2.96
CA GLU A 7 4.71 -20.33 1.59
C GLU A 7 3.41 -19.83 0.97
N MET A 8 2.33 -19.78 1.72
CA MET A 8 1.05 -19.33 1.19
C MET A 8 1.04 -17.84 0.87
N GLY A 9 1.86 -17.06 1.55
CA GLY A 9 1.94 -15.64 1.29
C GLY A 9 2.84 -14.92 2.28
N GLU A 10 3.17 -13.70 1.93
CA GLU A 10 3.90 -12.80 2.81
C GLU A 10 3.03 -11.59 3.12
N HIS A 11 3.01 -11.19 4.39
CA HIS A 11 2.29 -10.02 4.84
C HIS A 11 3.28 -9.02 5.40
N LEU A 12 3.38 -7.88 4.74
CA LEU A 12 4.29 -6.81 5.13
C LEU A 12 3.47 -5.61 5.57
N ILE A 13 3.84 -5.04 6.72
CA ILE A 13 3.18 -3.85 7.26
C ILE A 13 4.18 -2.70 7.22
N LEU A 14 3.73 -1.56 6.72
CA LEU A 14 4.54 -0.36 6.60
C LEU A 14 3.87 0.76 7.36
N ASP A 15 4.62 1.38 8.29
CA ASP A 15 4.17 2.58 8.99
C ASP A 15 5.03 3.76 8.57
N VAL A 16 4.39 4.86 8.24
CA VAL A 16 5.06 6.11 7.90
C VAL A 16 4.76 7.13 8.99
N TYR A 17 5.80 7.83 9.44
CA TYR A 17 5.71 8.87 10.46
C TYR A 17 6.19 10.18 9.85
N ASP A 18 5.71 11.29 10.40
CA ASP A 18 6.13 12.64 10.00
C ASP A 18 5.86 12.94 8.52
N GLY A 19 4.78 12.40 7.99
CA GLY A 19 4.34 12.69 6.63
C GLY A 19 3.75 14.07 6.51
N TYR A 20 3.70 14.58 5.28
CA TYR A 20 3.12 15.89 4.98
C TYR A 20 1.60 15.79 4.93
N PHE A 21 0.93 16.76 5.58
CA PHE A 21 -0.53 16.77 5.64
C PHE A 21 -1.17 16.71 4.25
N ASP A 22 -0.73 17.58 3.34
CA ASP A 22 -1.36 17.67 2.02
C ASP A 22 -1.22 16.39 1.23
N ASP A 23 -0.06 15.74 1.28
CA ASP A 23 0.16 14.48 0.59
C ASP A 23 -0.70 13.36 1.18
N LEU A 24 -0.73 13.26 2.50
CA LEU A 24 -1.49 12.22 3.20
C LEU A 24 -3.00 12.42 3.06
N ASN A 25 -3.43 13.63 2.73
CA ASN A 25 -4.84 13.97 2.57
C ASN A 25 -5.29 13.97 1.11
N SER A 26 -4.41 13.56 0.19
CA SER A 26 -4.68 13.59 -1.25
C SER A 26 -4.95 12.19 -1.80
N PRO A 27 -6.21 11.86 -2.16
CA PRO A 27 -6.50 10.59 -2.79
C PRO A 27 -5.70 10.35 -4.07
N ASN A 28 -5.54 11.38 -4.89
CA ASN A 28 -4.81 11.25 -6.15
C ASN A 28 -3.34 10.95 -5.94
N PHE A 29 -2.70 11.66 -5.01
CA PHE A 29 -1.30 11.43 -4.71
C PHE A 29 -1.07 10.01 -4.19
N LEU A 30 -1.90 9.57 -3.24
CA LEU A 30 -1.75 8.24 -2.64
C LEU A 30 -2.02 7.14 -3.67
N ARG A 31 -3.06 7.30 -4.47
CA ARG A 31 -3.35 6.34 -5.54
C ARG A 31 -2.16 6.22 -6.49
N ASP A 32 -1.56 7.35 -6.86
CA ASP A 32 -0.44 7.36 -7.79
C ASP A 32 0.78 6.64 -7.23
N ILE A 33 1.20 6.98 -6.01
CA ILE A 33 2.42 6.38 -5.44
C ILE A 33 2.24 4.90 -5.14
N PHE A 34 1.04 4.49 -4.68
CA PHE A 34 0.79 3.07 -4.41
C PHE A 34 0.67 2.28 -5.70
N THR A 35 0.06 2.84 -6.74
CA THR A 35 0.03 2.18 -8.05
C THR A 35 1.45 1.93 -8.55
N ARG A 36 2.30 2.95 -8.47
CA ARG A 36 3.69 2.81 -8.90
C ARG A 36 4.45 1.79 -8.06
N ALA A 37 4.23 1.82 -6.74
CA ALA A 37 4.88 0.86 -5.83
C ALA A 37 4.49 -0.57 -6.18
N ILE A 38 3.20 -0.82 -6.41
CA ILE A 38 2.68 -2.14 -6.76
C ILE A 38 3.31 -2.63 -8.07
N LEU A 39 3.38 -1.76 -9.06
CA LEU A 39 3.96 -2.13 -10.35
C LEU A 39 5.45 -2.40 -10.26
N LYS A 40 6.16 -1.78 -9.32
CA LYS A 40 7.59 -2.07 -9.09
C LYS A 40 7.82 -3.52 -8.67
N SER A 41 6.89 -4.10 -7.94
CA SER A 41 6.94 -5.52 -7.56
C SER A 41 6.38 -6.42 -8.65
N LYS A 42 6.01 -5.87 -9.79
CA LYS A 42 5.43 -6.59 -10.95
C LYS A 42 4.14 -7.30 -10.59
N MET A 43 3.40 -6.74 -9.65
CA MET A 43 2.09 -7.24 -9.27
C MET A 43 1.01 -6.67 -10.18
N THR A 44 -0.10 -7.40 -10.30
CA THR A 44 -1.19 -7.07 -11.22
C THR A 44 -2.35 -6.47 -10.45
N ILE A 45 -2.72 -5.23 -10.78
CA ILE A 45 -3.87 -4.55 -10.16
C ILE A 45 -5.13 -4.98 -10.90
N LEU A 46 -6.07 -5.57 -10.15
CA LEU A 46 -7.37 -5.97 -10.69
C LEU A 46 -8.41 -4.89 -10.47
N ASN A 47 -8.36 -4.22 -9.32
CA ASN A 47 -9.32 -3.19 -8.97
C ASN A 47 -8.73 -2.29 -7.90
N GLU A 48 -9.29 -1.10 -7.78
CA GLU A 48 -8.83 -0.12 -6.80
C GLU A 48 -10.03 0.68 -6.30
N TYR A 49 -10.04 0.99 -5.02
CA TYR A 49 -11.04 1.85 -4.41
C TYR A 49 -10.33 2.81 -3.46
N THR A 50 -10.62 4.09 -3.60
CA THR A 50 -10.06 5.11 -2.72
C THR A 50 -11.19 5.96 -2.18
N HIS A 51 -11.17 6.19 -0.87
CA HIS A 51 -12.16 6.99 -0.17
C HIS A 51 -11.48 8.13 0.59
N LYS A 52 -11.99 9.34 0.40
CA LYS A 52 -11.55 10.52 1.14
C LYS A 52 -12.54 10.78 2.27
N PHE A 53 -12.04 10.79 3.49
CA PHE A 53 -12.85 11.09 4.67
C PHE A 53 -12.94 12.60 4.89
N SER A 54 -14.00 13.02 5.56
CA SER A 54 -14.18 14.40 5.97
C SER A 54 -14.06 14.46 7.51
N PRO A 55 -13.27 15.37 8.09
CA PRO A 55 -12.59 16.50 7.44
C PRO A 55 -11.27 16.12 6.77
N CYS A 56 -10.66 14.99 7.10
CA CYS A 56 -9.41 14.56 6.48
C CYS A 56 -9.20 13.06 6.65
N GLY A 57 -8.25 12.53 5.87
CA GLY A 57 -7.93 11.11 5.90
C GLY A 57 -8.34 10.41 4.61
N VAL A 58 -7.60 9.38 4.25
CA VAL A 58 -7.81 8.63 3.02
C VAL A 58 -7.63 7.15 3.29
N THR A 59 -8.45 6.33 2.67
CA THR A 59 -8.26 4.89 2.60
C THR A 59 -8.18 4.49 1.14
N SER A 60 -7.15 3.72 0.78
CA SER A 60 -7.01 3.14 -0.56
C SER A 60 -6.87 1.63 -0.44
N LEU A 61 -7.62 0.92 -1.26
CA LEU A 61 -7.61 -0.54 -1.30
C LEU A 61 -7.33 -0.99 -2.73
N PHE A 62 -6.38 -1.90 -2.87
CA PHE A 62 -6.02 -2.44 -4.18
C PHE A 62 -6.20 -3.95 -4.14
N ALA A 63 -7.11 -4.45 -4.97
CA ALA A 63 -7.25 -5.88 -5.19
C ALA A 63 -6.24 -6.29 -6.26
N LEU A 64 -5.40 -7.25 -5.93
CA LEU A 64 -4.34 -7.72 -6.81
C LEU A 64 -4.59 -9.17 -7.20
N ALA A 65 -4.09 -9.57 -8.37
CA ALA A 65 -4.09 -10.99 -8.73
C ALA A 65 -3.36 -11.82 -7.67
N GLU A 66 -2.37 -11.21 -7.00
CA GLU A 66 -1.54 -11.86 -5.99
C GLU A 66 -2.05 -11.67 -4.56
N SER A 67 -3.04 -10.90 -4.31
CA SER A 67 -3.82 -10.68 -3.11
C SER A 67 -4.28 -9.23 -2.94
N HIS A 68 -3.62 -8.41 -2.07
CA HIS A 68 -4.09 -7.03 -1.85
C HIS A 68 -3.02 -6.12 -1.29
N VAL A 69 -3.27 -4.82 -1.46
CA VAL A 69 -2.56 -3.75 -0.75
C VAL A 69 -3.62 -2.80 -0.18
N SER A 70 -3.44 -2.39 1.05
CA SER A 70 -4.30 -1.38 1.66
C SER A 70 -3.46 -0.26 2.25
N CYS A 71 -4.09 0.92 2.35
CA CYS A 71 -3.43 2.11 2.88
C CYS A 71 -4.46 2.95 3.62
N HIS A 72 -4.08 3.42 4.80
CA HIS A 72 -4.91 4.31 5.61
C HIS A 72 -4.05 5.47 6.07
N THR A 73 -4.60 6.69 6.06
CA THR A 73 -3.84 7.86 6.48
C THR A 73 -4.53 8.62 7.60
N TRP A 74 -3.71 9.25 8.42
CA TRP A 74 -4.09 10.19 9.46
C TRP A 74 -3.27 11.45 9.24
N PRO A 75 -3.70 12.32 8.29
CA PRO A 75 -2.91 13.50 7.92
C PRO A 75 -2.65 14.43 9.11
N GLU A 76 -3.62 14.52 10.03
CA GLU A 76 -3.50 15.36 11.21
C GLU A 76 -2.39 14.94 12.16
N PHE A 77 -1.96 13.68 12.06
CA PHE A 77 -0.86 13.14 12.86
C PHE A 77 0.39 12.84 12.04
N GLY A 78 0.35 13.13 10.74
CA GLY A 78 1.47 12.80 9.85
C GLY A 78 1.69 11.32 9.66
N ARG A 79 0.64 10.52 9.76
CA ARG A 79 0.75 9.06 9.79
C ARG A 79 0.11 8.38 8.59
N LEU A 80 0.75 7.33 8.14
CA LEU A 80 0.19 6.41 7.15
C LEU A 80 0.50 4.99 7.59
N ASN A 81 -0.49 4.11 7.48
CA ASN A 81 -0.32 2.69 7.67
C ASN A 81 -0.69 1.98 6.38
N ALA A 82 0.14 1.06 5.94
CA ALA A 82 -0.13 0.27 4.75
C ALA A 82 0.18 -1.18 5.02
N ASP A 83 -0.54 -2.08 4.35
CA ASP A 83 -0.19 -3.48 4.36
C ASP A 83 -0.20 -4.04 2.95
N PHE A 84 0.71 -4.98 2.73
CA PHE A 84 0.90 -5.67 1.46
C PHE A 84 0.80 -7.14 1.77
N PHE A 85 -0.24 -7.81 1.28
CA PHE A 85 -0.32 -9.25 1.39
C PHE A 85 -0.24 -9.84 0.00
N THR A 86 0.80 -10.65 -0.24
CA THR A 86 1.05 -11.23 -1.55
C THR A 86 1.29 -12.72 -1.42
N CYS A 87 0.84 -13.45 -2.41
CA CYS A 87 1.16 -14.88 -2.54
C CYS A 87 1.91 -15.09 -3.85
N GLY A 88 2.61 -16.24 -3.94
CA GLY A 88 3.41 -16.55 -5.10
C GLY A 88 4.81 -15.95 -5.00
N GLU A 89 5.39 -15.66 -6.16
CA GLU A 89 6.81 -15.27 -6.26
C GLU A 89 7.06 -13.77 -6.15
N LYS A 90 6.00 -12.96 -6.10
CA LYS A 90 6.17 -11.51 -6.06
C LYS A 90 6.60 -11.06 -4.69
N ASP A 91 7.52 -10.11 -4.64
CA ASP A 91 8.13 -9.65 -3.40
C ASP A 91 7.59 -8.27 -3.01
N PRO A 92 6.78 -8.17 -1.96
CA PRO A 92 6.22 -6.89 -1.53
C PRO A 92 7.25 -5.93 -0.96
N ARG A 93 8.44 -6.43 -0.60
CA ARG A 93 9.51 -5.57 -0.08
C ARG A 93 9.99 -4.56 -1.11
N ILE A 94 9.90 -4.91 -2.39
CA ILE A 94 10.27 -3.99 -3.47
C ILE A 94 9.33 -2.78 -3.46
N SER A 95 8.03 -3.01 -3.31
CA SER A 95 7.03 -1.94 -3.21
C SER A 95 7.27 -1.08 -1.97
N ALA A 96 7.50 -1.71 -0.82
CA ALA A 96 7.73 -0.99 0.42
C ALA A 96 9.00 -0.13 0.34
N LYS A 97 10.06 -0.65 -0.25
CA LYS A 97 11.29 0.10 -0.43
C LYS A 97 11.08 1.31 -1.33
N TYR A 98 10.34 1.15 -2.42
CA TYR A 98 10.01 2.26 -3.30
C TYR A 98 9.32 3.38 -2.52
N LEU A 99 8.30 3.03 -1.72
CA LEU A 99 7.58 4.02 -0.92
C LEU A 99 8.49 4.69 0.10
N SER A 100 9.44 3.95 0.67
CA SER A 100 10.35 4.51 1.67
C SER A 100 11.29 5.57 1.11
N LEU A 101 11.48 5.61 -0.22
CA LEU A 101 12.35 6.57 -0.88
C LEU A 101 11.60 7.83 -1.32
N ILE A 102 10.29 7.87 -1.14
CA ILE A 102 9.46 9.01 -1.53
C ILE A 102 9.23 9.89 -0.31
N HIS A 103 9.33 11.21 -0.51
CA HIS A 103 8.94 12.17 0.52
C HIS A 103 7.42 12.28 0.54
N ILE A 104 6.81 11.65 1.53
CA ILE A 104 5.35 11.65 1.67
C ILE A 104 4.89 12.72 2.67
#